data_a255185b852097214032ac29439ced5f
#
_entry.id   a255185b852097214032ac29439ced5f
#
_cell.length_a   1.000
_cell.length_b   1.000
_cell.length_c   1.000
_cell.angle_alpha   90.00
_cell.angle_beta   90.00
_cell.angle_gamma   90.00
#
_symmetry.space_group_name_H-M   'P 1'
#
loop_
_entity.id
_entity.type
_entity.pdbx_description
1 polymer ?
#
loop_
_entity_poly.entity_id
_entity_poly.type
_entity_poly.pdbx_seq_one_letter_code
_entity_poly.pdbx_strand_id
1 'polypeptide(L)'
;MKQYKLIQVALLAILLFGWAGCSQNEEEVPGNVRNGIVLNVTDTGIISNEPSTRTEDTGFVTTFTQGDQIGLFAVKGDAILDEINNMPFTFNGSSWSGKPILYDDRLAGVTFYAYYPYQPEMTGKTDLIGDDFFAPLAAGWELTTEQSDQKAYAKQDLMTSNATALIGENGNYSLSFQLTHRMSLVVVKLPSTRYIFTDAEGVAIPEETPYVAMPVDVAFYLDNVEEGTKISPYYDAKKDEYRLLRKPSSENQIIGHYNDKQCTLDTAEKMKEGKYKRFVVDGGYKEVTHHLQVGDYYYADGSVVSGNEAEPAKDNCIGIVCWVGNPMPSVLYKDVAGTP
;
A
#
# COMPACT_ATOMS: atom_id res chain seq x y z
N MET A 1 28.66 -63.98 19.12
CA MET A 1 27.26 -64.42 18.98
C MET A 1 26.23 -63.49 19.67
N LYS A 2 26.59 -62.67 20.66
CA LYS A 2 25.62 -61.80 21.33
C LYS A 2 25.27 -60.49 20.51
N GLN A 3 26.18 -60.05 19.68
CA GLN A 3 25.94 -58.81 18.90
C GLN A 3 25.00 -59.01 17.70
N TYR A 4 25.00 -60.15 17.06
CA TYR A 4 24.11 -60.45 15.94
C TYR A 4 22.63 -60.56 16.33
N LYS A 5 22.35 -60.98 17.55
CA LYS A 5 20.96 -61.07 18.06
C LYS A 5 20.36 -59.71 18.36
N LEU A 6 21.19 -58.74 18.77
CA LEU A 6 20.74 -57.36 18.99
C LEU A 6 20.40 -56.63 17.69
N ILE A 7 21.19 -56.87 16.62
CA ILE A 7 20.96 -56.27 15.29
C ILE A 7 19.69 -56.86 14.64
N GLN A 8 19.44 -58.15 14.82
CA GLN A 8 18.22 -58.77 14.29
C GLN A 8 16.95 -58.31 15.00
N VAL A 9 16.99 -58.08 16.32
CA VAL A 9 15.86 -57.51 17.06
C VAL A 9 15.61 -56.05 16.71
N ALA A 10 16.67 -55.26 16.47
CA ALA A 10 16.53 -53.88 16.01
C ALA A 10 15.96 -53.81 14.60
N LEU A 11 16.36 -54.68 13.68
CA LEU A 11 15.82 -54.75 12.32
C LEU A 11 14.36 -55.23 12.29
N LEU A 12 13.97 -56.12 13.18
CA LEU A 12 12.57 -56.56 13.27
C LEU A 12 11.66 -55.48 13.88
N ALA A 13 12.19 -54.66 14.81
CA ALA A 13 11.46 -53.52 15.37
C ALA A 13 11.22 -52.42 14.34
N ILE A 14 12.16 -52.18 13.42
CA ILE A 14 12.01 -51.21 12.34
C ILE A 14 10.98 -51.65 11.28
N LEU A 15 10.86 -52.95 11.05
CA LEU A 15 9.86 -53.51 10.12
C LEU A 15 8.42 -53.51 10.69
N LEU A 16 8.25 -53.43 12.01
CA LEU A 16 6.93 -53.36 12.64
C LEU A 16 6.38 -51.95 12.79
N PHE A 17 7.24 -50.92 12.70
CA PHE A 17 6.80 -49.51 12.68
C PHE A 17 6.47 -48.96 11.28
N GLY A 18 6.71 -49.71 10.22
CA GLY A 18 6.47 -49.31 8.84
C GLY A 18 5.01 -49.42 8.37
N TRP A 19 4.08 -49.88 9.21
CA TRP A 19 2.67 -50.06 8.85
C TRP A 19 1.71 -49.37 9.82
N ALA A 20 2.17 -48.39 10.58
CA ALA A 20 1.26 -47.40 11.08
C ALA A 20 0.91 -46.50 9.87
N GLY A 21 -0.08 -46.93 9.09
CA GLY A 21 -0.68 -46.14 8.07
C GLY A 21 -1.04 -44.79 8.68
N CYS A 22 -0.54 -43.72 8.08
CA CYS A 22 -1.17 -42.39 8.22
C CYS A 22 -2.65 -42.58 7.91
N SER A 23 -3.50 -42.73 8.90
CA SER A 23 -4.83 -42.20 8.77
C SER A 23 -4.61 -40.72 8.62
N GLN A 24 -4.62 -40.23 7.40
CA GLN A 24 -4.94 -38.84 7.16
C GLN A 24 -6.30 -38.68 7.83
N ASN A 25 -6.31 -38.11 9.04
CA ASN A 25 -7.39 -37.27 9.41
C ASN A 25 -7.35 -36.18 8.35
N GLU A 26 -8.17 -36.28 7.33
CA GLU A 26 -8.67 -35.14 6.62
C GLU A 26 -9.28 -34.28 7.74
N GLU A 27 -8.49 -33.35 8.29
CA GLU A 27 -9.08 -32.18 8.90
C GLU A 27 -9.96 -31.64 7.81
N GLU A 28 -11.27 -31.80 7.97
CA GLU A 28 -12.26 -31.11 7.17
C GLU A 28 -11.89 -29.63 7.24
N VAL A 29 -11.23 -29.14 6.20
CA VAL A 29 -11.04 -27.72 6.00
C VAL A 29 -12.46 -27.17 5.99
N PRO A 30 -12.85 -26.32 6.97
CA PRO A 30 -14.21 -25.82 7.02
C PRO A 30 -14.48 -25.05 5.73
N GLY A 31 -15.22 -25.62 4.80
CA GLY A 31 -15.55 -24.95 3.54
C GLY A 31 -15.53 -25.78 2.27
N ASN A 32 -15.13 -27.05 2.29
CA ASN A 32 -15.22 -27.88 1.08
C ASN A 32 -16.67 -28.39 0.89
N VAL A 33 -17.55 -27.46 0.56
CA VAL A 33 -18.91 -27.79 0.11
C VAL A 33 -18.75 -28.49 -1.24
N ARG A 34 -19.20 -29.72 -1.36
CA ARG A 34 -19.15 -30.48 -2.60
C ARG A 34 -19.74 -29.65 -3.75
N ASN A 35 -19.00 -29.43 -4.84
CA ASN A 35 -19.29 -28.51 -5.93
C ASN A 35 -19.20 -27.00 -5.57
N GLY A 36 -18.63 -26.62 -4.45
CA GLY A 36 -18.36 -25.22 -4.13
C GLY A 36 -17.31 -24.61 -5.05
N ILE A 37 -17.51 -23.35 -5.44
CA ILE A 37 -16.58 -22.61 -6.29
C ILE A 37 -15.59 -21.87 -5.38
N VAL A 38 -14.28 -22.09 -5.59
CA VAL A 38 -13.20 -21.42 -4.88
C VAL A 38 -12.81 -20.14 -5.62
N LEU A 39 -12.65 -19.04 -4.91
CA LEU A 39 -12.21 -17.77 -5.47
C LEU A 39 -10.72 -17.53 -5.20
N ASN A 40 -9.97 -17.26 -6.26
CA ASN A 40 -8.59 -16.76 -6.21
C ASN A 40 -8.58 -15.34 -6.76
N VAL A 41 -8.03 -14.40 -6.00
CA VAL A 41 -7.95 -12.99 -6.41
C VAL A 41 -6.52 -12.53 -6.27
N THR A 42 -5.97 -12.00 -7.33
CA THR A 42 -4.63 -11.43 -7.40
C THR A 42 -4.70 -10.00 -7.94
N ASP A 43 -3.68 -9.21 -7.62
CA ASP A 43 -3.49 -7.87 -8.13
C ASP A 43 -2.35 -7.86 -9.17
N THR A 44 -2.52 -7.11 -10.27
CA THR A 44 -1.48 -6.91 -11.28
C THR A 44 -0.40 -5.92 -10.85
N GLY A 45 -0.69 -5.12 -9.82
CA GLY A 45 0.11 -3.98 -9.39
C GLY A 45 0.01 -2.76 -10.31
N ILE A 46 0.37 -1.61 -9.75
CA ILE A 46 0.54 -0.36 -10.50
C ILE A 46 1.97 -0.30 -11.00
N ILE A 47 2.15 -0.24 -12.32
CA ILE A 47 3.47 -0.26 -12.96
C ILE A 47 3.88 1.14 -13.43
N SER A 48 5.19 1.35 -13.71
CA SER A 48 5.69 2.64 -14.16
C SER A 48 5.01 3.12 -15.45
N ASN A 49 4.73 4.42 -15.53
CA ASN A 49 4.25 5.06 -16.76
C ASN A 49 5.40 5.25 -17.79
N GLU A 50 6.65 5.22 -17.34
CA GLU A 50 7.82 5.35 -18.21
C GLU A 50 8.30 3.99 -18.70
N PRO A 51 8.90 3.93 -19.89
CA PRO A 51 9.53 2.70 -20.38
C PRO A 51 10.58 2.23 -19.37
N SER A 52 10.42 1.04 -18.82
CA SER A 52 11.40 0.46 -17.92
C SER A 52 12.69 0.16 -18.67
N THR A 53 13.74 0.93 -18.40
CA THR A 53 15.11 0.64 -18.86
C THR A 53 15.92 -0.12 -17.80
N ARG A 54 15.33 -0.46 -16.65
CA ARG A 54 15.97 -1.16 -15.54
C ARG A 54 15.08 -2.26 -14.97
N THR A 55 15.69 -3.37 -14.65
CA THR A 55 15.11 -4.67 -14.28
C THR A 55 14.50 -4.73 -12.87
N GLU A 56 14.29 -3.62 -12.15
CA GLU A 56 13.86 -3.63 -10.73
C GLU A 56 12.60 -2.81 -10.42
N ASP A 57 11.77 -2.51 -11.41
CA ASP A 57 10.47 -1.91 -11.09
C ASP A 57 9.47 -3.00 -10.72
N THR A 58 9.38 -3.33 -9.44
CA THR A 58 8.41 -4.30 -8.91
C THR A 58 6.99 -3.73 -8.85
N GLY A 59 6.80 -2.45 -9.20
CA GLY A 59 5.51 -1.78 -9.11
C GLY A 59 4.98 -1.65 -7.68
N PHE A 60 3.71 -1.31 -7.59
CA PHE A 60 2.98 -1.24 -6.32
C PHE A 60 1.87 -2.28 -6.34
N VAL A 61 2.04 -3.35 -5.57
CA VAL A 61 1.07 -4.44 -5.44
C VAL A 61 0.27 -4.24 -4.17
N THR A 62 -1.05 -4.38 -4.26
CA THR A 62 -1.95 -4.35 -3.12
C THR A 62 -1.92 -5.69 -2.40
N THR A 63 -1.68 -5.65 -1.10
CA THR A 63 -1.83 -6.83 -0.23
C THR A 63 -3.19 -6.74 0.45
N PHE A 64 -4.07 -7.68 0.15
CA PHE A 64 -5.38 -7.77 0.81
C PHE A 64 -5.21 -8.14 2.28
N THR A 65 -6.01 -7.50 3.12
CA THR A 65 -6.02 -7.69 4.56
C THR A 65 -7.34 -8.24 5.05
N GLN A 66 -7.34 -8.88 6.21
CA GLN A 66 -8.57 -9.43 6.78
C GLN A 66 -9.66 -8.35 6.89
N GLY A 67 -10.83 -8.65 6.33
CA GLY A 67 -11.97 -7.74 6.26
C GLY A 67 -12.11 -7.00 4.93
N ASP A 68 -11.13 -7.08 4.03
CA ASP A 68 -11.28 -6.55 2.67
C ASP A 68 -12.40 -7.29 1.93
N GLN A 69 -13.15 -6.55 1.11
CA GLN A 69 -14.29 -7.11 0.39
C GLN A 69 -14.22 -6.81 -1.10
N ILE A 70 -14.57 -7.81 -1.91
CA ILE A 70 -14.79 -7.68 -3.35
C ILE A 70 -16.28 -7.88 -3.68
N GLY A 71 -16.73 -7.29 -4.78
CA GLY A 71 -18.04 -7.57 -5.38
C GLY A 71 -17.90 -8.48 -6.58
N LEU A 72 -18.75 -9.49 -6.67
CA LEU A 72 -18.76 -10.48 -7.74
C LEU A 72 -20.06 -10.36 -8.56
N PHE A 73 -19.91 -10.43 -9.87
CA PHE A 73 -21.01 -10.53 -10.84
C PHE A 73 -20.88 -11.77 -11.70
N ALA A 74 -22.01 -12.33 -12.08
CA ALA A 74 -22.11 -13.40 -13.08
C ALA A 74 -23.02 -12.96 -14.21
N VAL A 75 -22.56 -13.06 -15.46
CA VAL A 75 -23.28 -12.61 -16.66
C VAL A 75 -23.48 -13.78 -17.59
N LYS A 76 -24.70 -13.98 -18.04
CA LYS A 76 -25.07 -14.98 -19.05
C LYS A 76 -25.79 -14.31 -20.20
N GLY A 77 -25.20 -14.32 -21.39
CA GLY A 77 -25.71 -13.50 -22.50
C GLY A 77 -25.64 -12.01 -22.12
N ASP A 78 -26.78 -11.32 -22.24
CA ASP A 78 -26.90 -9.89 -21.97
C ASP A 78 -27.52 -9.58 -20.59
N ALA A 79 -27.46 -10.51 -19.63
CA ALA A 79 -28.10 -10.35 -18.34
C ALA A 79 -27.18 -10.78 -17.17
N ILE A 80 -27.22 -10.02 -16.07
CA ILE A 80 -26.64 -10.42 -14.81
C ILE A 80 -27.57 -11.45 -14.15
N LEU A 81 -26.98 -12.52 -13.60
CA LEU A 81 -27.73 -13.52 -12.82
C LEU A 81 -28.07 -12.94 -11.45
N ASP A 82 -29.34 -12.93 -11.09
CA ASP A 82 -29.85 -12.32 -9.86
C ASP A 82 -29.18 -12.87 -8.60
N GLU A 83 -28.82 -14.17 -8.60
CA GLU A 83 -28.20 -14.82 -7.46
C GLU A 83 -26.73 -14.42 -7.26
N ILE A 84 -26.05 -13.90 -8.32
CA ILE A 84 -24.66 -13.47 -8.30
C ILE A 84 -24.56 -12.05 -8.90
N ASN A 85 -25.32 -11.16 -8.32
CA ASN A 85 -25.38 -9.74 -8.69
C ASN A 85 -24.82 -8.91 -7.54
N ASN A 86 -23.64 -8.36 -7.72
CA ASN A 86 -22.88 -7.63 -6.70
C ASN A 86 -22.73 -8.44 -5.39
N MET A 87 -22.44 -9.72 -5.52
CA MET A 87 -22.31 -10.60 -4.36
C MET A 87 -21.01 -10.32 -3.61
N PRO A 88 -21.06 -9.97 -2.30
CA PRO A 88 -19.87 -9.67 -1.53
C PRO A 88 -19.09 -10.95 -1.13
N PHE A 89 -17.77 -10.89 -1.26
CA PHE A 89 -16.84 -11.85 -0.68
C PHE A 89 -15.84 -11.11 0.20
N THR A 90 -15.57 -11.65 1.38
CA THR A 90 -14.67 -11.07 2.37
C THR A 90 -13.40 -11.90 2.48
N PHE A 91 -12.25 -11.24 2.49
CA PHE A 91 -10.97 -11.88 2.75
C PHE A 91 -10.79 -12.14 4.25
N ASN A 92 -10.56 -13.39 4.63
CA ASN A 92 -10.40 -13.78 6.04
C ASN A 92 -8.93 -13.80 6.52
N GLY A 93 -7.99 -13.35 5.68
CA GLY A 93 -6.55 -13.38 5.91
C GLY A 93 -5.82 -14.48 5.13
N SER A 94 -6.55 -15.45 4.58
CA SER A 94 -5.99 -16.55 3.76
C SER A 94 -6.81 -16.88 2.52
N SER A 95 -8.12 -16.69 2.57
CA SER A 95 -9.03 -17.01 1.48
C SER A 95 -10.23 -16.05 1.43
N TRP A 96 -10.90 -16.02 0.30
CA TRP A 96 -12.12 -15.25 0.10
C TRP A 96 -13.33 -16.09 0.48
N SER A 97 -14.18 -15.57 1.34
CA SER A 97 -15.37 -16.24 1.87
C SER A 97 -16.62 -15.38 1.72
N GLY A 98 -17.74 -16.01 1.42
CA GLY A 98 -19.02 -15.38 1.23
C GLY A 98 -20.15 -16.41 1.18
N LYS A 99 -21.31 -16.04 0.65
CA LYS A 99 -22.37 -17.03 0.38
C LYS A 99 -21.83 -18.04 -0.63
N PRO A 100 -21.87 -19.36 -0.34
CA PRO A 100 -21.33 -20.37 -1.24
C PRO A 100 -22.02 -20.34 -2.61
N ILE A 101 -21.22 -20.35 -3.67
CA ILE A 101 -21.69 -20.54 -5.04
C ILE A 101 -21.44 -22.01 -5.36
N LEU A 102 -22.52 -22.73 -5.67
CA LEU A 102 -22.46 -24.14 -6.06
C LEU A 102 -22.56 -24.25 -7.58
N TYR A 103 -21.66 -25.04 -8.16
CA TYR A 103 -21.74 -25.32 -9.58
C TYR A 103 -23.00 -26.12 -9.93
N ASP A 104 -23.71 -25.64 -10.91
CA ASP A 104 -24.77 -26.37 -11.66
C ASP A 104 -24.74 -25.96 -13.13
N ASP A 105 -25.54 -26.62 -13.96
CA ASP A 105 -25.58 -26.40 -15.42
C ASP A 105 -26.01 -24.98 -15.83
N ARG A 106 -26.62 -24.20 -14.91
CA ARG A 106 -26.99 -22.79 -15.17
C ARG A 106 -25.72 -21.93 -15.28
N LEU A 107 -24.64 -22.33 -14.63
CA LEU A 107 -23.34 -21.63 -14.68
C LEU A 107 -22.50 -22.00 -15.93
N ALA A 108 -22.94 -22.94 -16.74
CA ALA A 108 -22.27 -23.23 -17.99
C ALA A 108 -22.38 -22.05 -18.97
N GLY A 109 -21.22 -21.59 -19.48
CA GLY A 109 -21.13 -20.43 -20.36
C GLY A 109 -21.39 -19.08 -19.69
N VAL A 110 -21.34 -19.00 -18.36
CA VAL A 110 -21.41 -17.76 -17.59
C VAL A 110 -20.04 -17.11 -17.53
N THR A 111 -20.00 -15.80 -17.67
CA THR A 111 -18.81 -14.96 -17.49
C THR A 111 -18.88 -14.26 -16.15
N PHE A 112 -17.77 -14.22 -15.43
CA PHE A 112 -17.70 -13.62 -14.11
C PHE A 112 -16.81 -12.38 -14.12
N TYR A 113 -17.16 -11.41 -13.28
CA TYR A 113 -16.44 -10.16 -13.09
C TYR A 113 -16.30 -9.86 -11.59
N ALA A 114 -15.16 -9.36 -11.17
CA ALA A 114 -14.93 -8.96 -9.79
C ALA A 114 -14.32 -7.57 -9.72
N TYR A 115 -14.56 -6.86 -8.60
CA TYR A 115 -13.97 -5.56 -8.34
C TYR A 115 -13.71 -5.34 -6.85
N TYR A 116 -12.80 -4.46 -6.55
CA TYR A 116 -12.40 -4.02 -5.21
C TYR A 116 -12.25 -2.49 -5.19
N PRO A 117 -12.59 -1.80 -4.10
CA PRO A 117 -13.30 -2.28 -2.92
C PRO A 117 -14.81 -2.42 -3.16
N TYR A 118 -15.44 -3.36 -2.48
CA TYR A 118 -16.88 -3.61 -2.59
C TYR A 118 -17.70 -2.35 -2.30
N GLN A 119 -18.71 -2.12 -3.14
CA GLN A 119 -19.72 -1.07 -3.02
C GLN A 119 -21.10 -1.69 -2.93
N PRO A 120 -21.92 -1.39 -1.91
CA PRO A 120 -23.28 -1.95 -1.81
C PRO A 120 -24.16 -1.51 -2.97
N GLU A 121 -24.01 -0.26 -3.43
CA GLU A 121 -24.84 0.36 -4.46
C GLU A 121 -24.16 0.28 -5.83
N MET A 122 -24.65 -0.62 -6.68
CA MET A 122 -24.07 -0.88 -8.02
C MET A 122 -25.02 -0.61 -9.18
N THR A 123 -26.24 -0.16 -8.91
CA THR A 123 -27.22 0.13 -9.98
C THR A 123 -26.67 1.17 -10.95
N GLY A 124 -26.64 0.84 -12.25
CA GLY A 124 -26.12 1.73 -13.31
C GLY A 124 -24.61 1.86 -13.37
N LYS A 125 -23.86 1.09 -12.57
CA LYS A 125 -22.38 1.14 -12.55
C LYS A 125 -21.71 0.00 -13.31
N THR A 126 -22.47 -0.75 -14.12
CA THR A 126 -21.97 -1.82 -14.99
C THR A 126 -22.44 -1.64 -16.42
N ASP A 127 -21.65 -2.08 -17.39
CA ASP A 127 -21.98 -2.06 -18.82
C ASP A 127 -21.96 -3.50 -19.36
N LEU A 128 -23.13 -3.99 -19.77
CA LEU A 128 -23.30 -5.33 -20.33
C LEU A 128 -22.99 -5.41 -21.82
N ILE A 129 -22.91 -4.27 -22.50
CA ILE A 129 -22.81 -4.19 -23.96
C ILE A 129 -21.41 -3.77 -24.40
N GLY A 130 -20.73 -2.97 -23.59
CA GLY A 130 -19.39 -2.46 -23.89
C GLY A 130 -18.28 -3.47 -23.63
N ASP A 131 -17.11 -3.15 -24.09
CA ASP A 131 -15.90 -3.98 -23.90
C ASP A 131 -15.41 -3.99 -22.44
N ASP A 132 -15.82 -3.00 -21.64
CA ASP A 132 -15.41 -2.83 -20.24
C ASP A 132 -16.63 -2.82 -19.33
N PHE A 133 -16.89 -3.95 -18.70
CA PHE A 133 -18.03 -4.14 -17.79
C PHE A 133 -18.10 -3.11 -16.65
N PHE A 134 -16.95 -2.63 -16.16
CA PHE A 134 -16.89 -1.66 -15.07
C PHE A 134 -16.62 -0.22 -15.53
N ALA A 135 -16.73 0.10 -16.82
CA ALA A 135 -16.53 1.46 -17.31
C ALA A 135 -17.38 2.52 -16.59
N PRO A 136 -18.71 2.30 -16.34
CA PRO A 136 -19.51 3.27 -15.61
C PRO A 136 -19.07 3.43 -14.14
N LEU A 137 -18.63 2.34 -13.49
CA LEU A 137 -18.10 2.40 -12.13
C LEU A 137 -16.82 3.24 -12.08
N ALA A 138 -15.88 2.99 -13.00
CA ALA A 138 -14.61 3.71 -13.06
C ALA A 138 -14.80 5.20 -13.37
N ALA A 139 -15.71 5.53 -14.32
CA ALA A 139 -16.01 6.91 -14.66
C ALA A 139 -16.63 7.69 -13.49
N GLY A 140 -17.52 7.04 -12.74
CA GLY A 140 -18.19 7.62 -11.57
C GLY A 140 -17.41 7.49 -10.26
N TRP A 141 -16.18 6.94 -10.28
CA TRP A 141 -15.39 6.77 -9.06
C TRP A 141 -14.86 8.09 -8.55
N GLU A 142 -15.14 8.42 -7.30
CA GLU A 142 -14.69 9.66 -6.69
C GLU A 142 -13.55 9.40 -5.70
N LEU A 143 -12.52 10.26 -5.80
CA LEU A 143 -11.41 10.29 -4.84
C LEU A 143 -11.72 11.32 -3.76
N THR A 144 -11.37 11.00 -2.52
CA THR A 144 -11.54 11.92 -1.38
C THR A 144 -10.24 12.68 -1.10
N THR A 145 -10.36 13.75 -0.33
CA THR A 145 -9.23 14.56 0.11
C THR A 145 -8.36 13.84 1.15
N GLU A 146 -8.93 12.86 1.85
CA GLU A 146 -8.23 12.14 2.91
C GLU A 146 -7.65 10.83 2.35
N GLN A 147 -6.35 10.82 2.14
CA GLN A 147 -5.58 9.67 1.70
C GLN A 147 -4.40 9.36 2.64
N SER A 148 -4.26 10.04 3.79
CA SER A 148 -3.11 9.91 4.68
C SER A 148 -3.11 8.60 5.48
N ASP A 149 -4.29 8.06 5.77
CA ASP A 149 -4.44 6.76 6.43
C ASP A 149 -4.41 5.61 5.40
N GLN A 150 -3.70 4.54 5.73
CA GLN A 150 -3.55 3.38 4.83
C GLN A 150 -4.89 2.76 4.41
N LYS A 151 -5.89 2.73 5.31
CA LYS A 151 -7.20 2.17 4.98
C LYS A 151 -8.02 3.12 4.11
N ALA A 152 -7.94 4.42 4.38
CA ALA A 152 -8.59 5.44 3.56
C ALA A 152 -7.99 5.44 2.15
N TYR A 153 -6.67 5.38 2.03
CA TYR A 153 -5.97 5.24 0.76
C TYR A 153 -6.41 3.97 -0.01
N ALA A 154 -6.36 2.80 0.62
CA ALA A 154 -6.71 1.52 0.00
C ALA A 154 -8.16 1.47 -0.49
N LYS A 155 -9.10 2.08 0.23
CA LYS A 155 -10.52 2.15 -0.15
C LYS A 155 -10.81 3.01 -1.39
N GLN A 156 -9.87 3.84 -1.80
CA GLN A 156 -10.00 4.70 -2.98
C GLN A 156 -9.36 4.07 -4.22
N ASP A 157 -8.58 3.01 -4.04
CA ASP A 157 -7.88 2.32 -5.11
C ASP A 157 -8.79 1.31 -5.79
N LEU A 158 -9.61 1.80 -6.72
CA LEU A 158 -10.51 0.94 -7.49
C LEU A 158 -9.72 -0.01 -8.36
N MET A 159 -10.00 -1.29 -8.20
CA MET A 159 -9.47 -2.37 -9.04
C MET A 159 -10.61 -3.19 -9.63
N THR A 160 -10.47 -3.60 -10.89
CA THR A 160 -11.48 -4.39 -11.60
C THR A 160 -10.84 -5.54 -12.36
N SER A 161 -11.57 -6.65 -12.52
CA SER A 161 -11.16 -7.75 -13.38
C SER A 161 -11.72 -7.61 -14.79
N ASN A 162 -11.03 -8.25 -15.72
CA ASN A 162 -11.64 -8.61 -17.00
C ASN A 162 -12.60 -9.80 -16.85
N ALA A 163 -13.29 -10.14 -17.94
CA ALA A 163 -14.14 -11.31 -18.06
C ALA A 163 -13.38 -12.60 -17.68
N THR A 164 -13.95 -13.37 -16.77
CA THR A 164 -13.34 -14.61 -16.26
C THR A 164 -14.32 -15.76 -16.42
N ALA A 165 -13.84 -16.87 -16.96
CA ALA A 165 -14.60 -18.10 -17.06
C ALA A 165 -14.37 -19.00 -15.85
N LEU A 166 -15.39 -19.77 -15.49
CA LEU A 166 -15.27 -20.82 -14.48
C LEU A 166 -14.37 -21.95 -15.01
N ILE A 167 -13.41 -22.37 -14.21
CA ILE A 167 -12.49 -23.47 -14.52
C ILE A 167 -12.71 -24.59 -13.53
N GLY A 168 -12.75 -25.83 -14.02
CA GLY A 168 -12.80 -27.01 -13.18
C GLY A 168 -13.68 -28.09 -13.72
N GLU A 169 -13.60 -29.25 -13.05
CA GLU A 169 -14.38 -30.45 -13.36
C GLU A 169 -14.55 -31.33 -12.12
N ASN A 170 -15.49 -32.28 -12.18
CA ASN A 170 -15.62 -33.32 -11.14
C ASN A 170 -15.80 -32.79 -9.72
N GLY A 171 -16.49 -31.65 -9.57
CA GLY A 171 -16.77 -31.05 -8.27
C GLY A 171 -15.72 -30.10 -7.73
N ASN A 172 -14.62 -29.89 -8.46
CA ASN A 172 -13.57 -28.92 -8.13
C ASN A 172 -13.62 -27.76 -9.11
N TYR A 173 -14.22 -26.65 -8.70
CA TYR A 173 -14.41 -25.46 -9.54
C TYR A 173 -13.73 -24.26 -8.92
N SER A 174 -13.13 -23.40 -9.74
CA SER A 174 -12.50 -22.16 -9.30
C SER A 174 -12.72 -21.00 -10.26
N LEU A 175 -12.72 -19.80 -9.68
CA LEU A 175 -12.67 -18.53 -10.38
C LEU A 175 -11.38 -17.83 -9.98
N SER A 176 -10.55 -17.46 -10.96
CA SER A 176 -9.28 -16.78 -10.74
C SER A 176 -9.36 -15.39 -11.35
N PHE A 177 -9.45 -14.37 -10.50
CA PHE A 177 -9.51 -12.98 -10.91
C PHE A 177 -8.14 -12.33 -10.80
N GLN A 178 -7.75 -11.65 -11.85
CA GLN A 178 -6.60 -10.74 -11.86
C GLN A 178 -7.17 -9.32 -11.90
N LEU A 179 -7.05 -8.60 -10.78
CA LEU A 179 -7.53 -7.24 -10.68
C LEU A 179 -6.49 -6.26 -11.22
N THR A 180 -6.98 -5.25 -11.94
CA THR A 180 -6.17 -4.14 -12.47
C THR A 180 -6.64 -2.83 -11.86
N HIS A 181 -5.71 -1.98 -11.48
CA HIS A 181 -6.00 -0.66 -10.92
C HIS A 181 -6.61 0.27 -11.97
N ARG A 182 -7.65 0.99 -11.58
CA ARG A 182 -8.36 1.97 -12.42
C ARG A 182 -7.89 3.40 -12.17
N MET A 183 -7.19 3.62 -11.07
CA MET A 183 -6.60 4.91 -10.73
C MET A 183 -5.14 4.97 -11.20
N SER A 184 -4.61 6.18 -11.28
CA SER A 184 -3.19 6.46 -11.45
C SER A 184 -2.57 6.74 -10.09
N LEU A 185 -1.30 6.41 -9.91
CA LEU A 185 -0.56 6.65 -8.67
C LEU A 185 0.55 7.68 -8.89
N VAL A 186 0.56 8.70 -8.07
CA VAL A 186 1.67 9.65 -7.97
C VAL A 186 2.50 9.31 -6.73
N VAL A 187 3.79 9.20 -6.92
CA VAL A 187 4.77 8.91 -5.86
C VAL A 187 5.72 10.09 -5.77
N VAL A 188 5.82 10.70 -4.61
CA VAL A 188 6.65 11.89 -4.41
C VAL A 188 7.62 11.66 -3.27
N LYS A 189 8.90 11.80 -3.59
CA LYS A 189 9.95 11.89 -2.59
C LYS A 189 10.26 13.37 -2.36
N LEU A 190 9.83 13.89 -1.21
CA LEU A 190 10.13 15.25 -0.77
C LEU A 190 11.50 15.30 -0.10
N PRO A 191 12.12 16.48 0.01
CA PRO A 191 13.39 16.61 0.68
C PRO A 191 13.28 16.25 2.17
N SER A 192 14.08 15.29 2.58
CA SER A 192 14.31 14.92 3.98
C SER A 192 15.81 15.00 4.28
N THR A 193 16.17 15.39 5.50
CA THR A 193 17.58 15.57 5.88
C THR A 193 17.87 14.73 7.11
N ARG A 194 18.73 13.72 6.95
CA ARG A 194 19.34 13.05 8.09
C ARG A 194 20.53 13.86 8.57
N TYR A 195 20.53 14.19 9.86
CA TYR A 195 21.65 14.83 10.50
C TYR A 195 22.54 13.80 11.20
N ILE A 196 23.83 13.85 10.92
CA ILE A 196 24.87 13.21 11.71
C ILE A 196 25.47 14.30 12.57
N PHE A 197 25.06 14.35 13.84
CA PHE A 197 25.59 15.34 14.77
C PHE A 197 26.97 14.96 15.27
N THR A 198 27.85 15.94 15.36
CA THR A 198 29.17 15.80 15.93
C THR A 198 29.38 16.81 17.08
N ASP A 199 30.23 16.45 18.03
CA ASP A 199 30.68 17.35 19.09
C ASP A 199 31.76 18.34 18.61
N ALA A 200 32.34 19.13 19.56
CA ALA A 200 33.36 20.13 19.29
C ALA A 200 34.63 19.53 18.69
N GLU A 201 34.92 18.30 18.97
CA GLU A 201 36.09 17.54 18.49
C GLU A 201 35.82 16.85 17.15
N GLY A 202 34.58 16.96 16.59
CA GLY A 202 34.16 16.30 15.36
C GLY A 202 33.84 14.82 15.54
N VAL A 203 33.68 14.35 16.78
CA VAL A 203 33.31 12.98 17.08
C VAL A 203 31.78 12.86 16.97
N ALA A 204 31.28 11.82 16.30
CA ALA A 204 29.86 11.60 16.18
C ALA A 204 29.21 11.41 17.55
N ILE A 205 28.15 12.18 17.80
CA ILE A 205 27.32 12.03 18.99
C ILE A 205 26.49 10.74 18.82
N PRO A 206 26.57 9.78 19.77
CA PRO A 206 25.83 8.53 19.67
C PRO A 206 24.31 8.78 19.54
N GLU A 207 23.69 8.16 18.55
CA GLU A 207 22.26 8.24 18.31
C GLU A 207 21.62 6.90 18.70
N GLU A 208 20.63 6.92 19.58
CA GLU A 208 19.74 5.78 19.78
C GLU A 208 18.81 5.61 18.57
N THR A 209 18.42 6.73 17.96
CA THR A 209 17.57 6.80 16.75
C THR A 209 18.12 7.91 15.86
N PRO A 210 18.33 7.66 14.55
CA PRO A 210 18.76 8.71 13.64
C PRO A 210 17.80 9.89 13.62
N TYR A 211 18.34 11.11 13.72
CA TYR A 211 17.54 12.31 13.58
C TYR A 211 17.34 12.65 12.10
N VAL A 212 16.08 12.67 11.67
CA VAL A 212 15.69 13.00 10.30
C VAL A 212 14.68 14.13 10.33
N ALA A 213 15.08 15.27 9.75
CA ALA A 213 14.16 16.37 9.48
C ALA A 213 13.26 15.99 8.30
N MET A 214 11.98 15.89 8.56
CA MET A 214 10.95 15.51 7.60
C MET A 214 10.19 16.73 7.11
N PRO A 215 9.69 16.74 5.85
CA PRO A 215 8.82 17.80 5.41
C PRO A 215 7.52 17.83 6.22
N VAL A 216 7.05 19.04 6.52
CA VAL A 216 5.80 19.30 7.24
C VAL A 216 4.76 19.93 6.32
N ASP A 217 3.49 19.94 6.72
CA ASP A 217 2.36 20.52 5.99
C ASP A 217 2.26 20.02 4.54
N VAL A 218 2.51 18.72 4.36
CA VAL A 218 2.51 18.10 3.04
C VAL A 218 1.09 17.95 2.53
N ALA A 219 0.82 18.52 1.38
CA ALA A 219 -0.45 18.41 0.68
C ALA A 219 -0.26 18.50 -0.85
N PHE A 220 -1.17 17.86 -1.58
CA PHE A 220 -1.24 17.95 -3.03
C PHE A 220 -2.66 18.35 -3.48
N TYR A 221 -2.81 18.77 -4.72
CA TYR A 221 -4.11 19.16 -5.27
C TYR A 221 -4.59 18.09 -6.25
N LEU A 222 -5.87 17.69 -6.11
CA LEU A 222 -6.50 16.73 -7.03
C LEU A 222 -6.58 17.25 -8.45
N ASP A 223 -6.87 18.52 -8.59
CA ASP A 223 -7.20 19.15 -9.86
C ASP A 223 -6.04 19.94 -10.49
N ASN A 224 -4.83 19.85 -9.94
CA ASN A 224 -3.67 20.64 -10.33
C ASN A 224 -3.88 22.18 -10.29
N VAL A 225 -4.80 22.64 -9.49
CA VAL A 225 -5.10 24.05 -9.31
C VAL A 225 -4.79 24.42 -7.87
N GLU A 226 -4.00 25.48 -7.67
CA GLU A 226 -3.58 25.91 -6.32
C GLU A 226 -4.78 26.19 -5.40
N GLU A 227 -5.88 26.68 -5.96
CA GLU A 227 -7.14 26.91 -5.25
C GLU A 227 -8.06 25.67 -5.23
N GLY A 228 -7.60 24.57 -5.80
CA GLY A 228 -8.34 23.31 -5.86
C GLY A 228 -8.41 22.59 -4.51
N THR A 229 -9.03 21.44 -4.53
CA THR A 229 -9.22 20.63 -3.32
C THR A 229 -7.90 20.01 -2.88
N LYS A 230 -7.39 20.42 -1.72
CA LYS A 230 -6.22 19.83 -1.08
C LYS A 230 -6.49 18.39 -0.65
N ILE A 231 -5.53 17.53 -0.89
CA ILE A 231 -5.51 16.17 -0.35
C ILE A 231 -4.33 15.97 0.59
N SER A 232 -4.54 15.18 1.62
CA SER A 232 -3.51 14.66 2.51
C SER A 232 -3.02 13.32 1.94
N PRO A 233 -1.75 13.22 1.47
CA PRO A 233 -1.26 12.00 0.84
C PRO A 233 -0.94 10.91 1.87
N TYR A 234 -0.94 9.66 1.44
CA TYR A 234 -0.40 8.55 2.24
C TYR A 234 1.14 8.64 2.31
N TYR A 235 1.69 8.54 3.51
CA TYR A 235 3.14 8.48 3.72
C TYR A 235 3.60 7.05 3.99
N ASP A 236 4.44 6.50 3.11
CA ASP A 236 5.11 5.22 3.31
C ASP A 236 6.47 5.44 4.02
N ALA A 237 6.47 5.27 5.33
CA ALA A 237 7.66 5.46 6.16
C ALA A 237 8.81 4.49 5.84
N LYS A 238 8.55 3.32 5.24
CA LYS A 238 9.59 2.36 4.87
C LYS A 238 10.39 2.80 3.65
N LYS A 239 9.74 3.53 2.74
CA LYS A 239 10.34 4.01 1.49
C LYS A 239 10.64 5.51 1.53
N ASP A 240 10.20 6.22 2.57
CA ASP A 240 10.27 7.67 2.69
C ASP A 240 9.65 8.35 1.45
N GLU A 241 8.39 7.98 1.15
CA GLU A 241 7.67 8.45 -0.02
C GLU A 241 6.23 8.81 0.32
N TYR A 242 5.73 9.88 -0.29
CA TYR A 242 4.33 10.23 -0.29
C TYR A 242 3.62 9.65 -1.51
N ARG A 243 2.43 9.14 -1.32
CA ARG A 243 1.61 8.54 -2.37
C ARG A 243 0.23 9.14 -2.40
N LEU A 244 -0.28 9.41 -3.59
CA LEU A 244 -1.65 9.82 -3.80
C LEU A 244 -2.22 9.21 -5.07
N LEU A 245 -3.48 8.80 -4.98
CA LEU A 245 -4.25 8.33 -6.12
C LEU A 245 -4.88 9.52 -6.86
N ARG A 246 -4.92 9.42 -8.18
CA ARG A 246 -5.56 10.37 -9.08
C ARG A 246 -6.39 9.66 -10.13
N LYS A 247 -7.41 10.34 -10.64
CA LYS A 247 -8.12 9.87 -11.83
C LYS A 247 -7.17 9.87 -13.04
N PRO A 248 -7.21 8.85 -13.90
CA PRO A 248 -6.55 8.89 -15.20
C PRO A 248 -7.01 10.09 -16.02
N SER A 249 -6.24 10.50 -16.99
CA SER A 249 -6.54 11.66 -17.85
C SER A 249 -6.64 13.01 -17.12
N SER A 250 -6.10 13.10 -15.89
CA SER A 250 -5.89 14.38 -15.22
C SER A 250 -4.88 15.24 -15.97
N GLU A 251 -4.78 16.52 -15.59
CA GLU A 251 -3.78 17.42 -16.16
C GLU A 251 -2.37 16.89 -15.97
N ASN A 252 -1.43 17.38 -16.78
CA ASN A 252 -0.04 16.93 -16.75
C ASN A 252 0.73 17.41 -15.52
N GLN A 253 0.25 18.49 -14.89
CA GLN A 253 0.92 19.08 -13.73
C GLN A 253 0.19 18.76 -12.44
N ILE A 254 0.96 18.59 -11.37
CA ILE A 254 0.48 18.37 -10.01
C ILE A 254 1.10 19.43 -9.13
N ILE A 255 0.27 20.16 -8.41
CA ILE A 255 0.72 21.14 -7.43
C ILE A 255 0.79 20.50 -6.07
N GLY A 256 1.90 20.69 -5.37
CA GLY A 256 2.12 20.21 -4.01
C GLY A 256 2.64 21.32 -3.12
N HIS A 257 2.44 21.16 -1.82
CA HIS A 257 2.95 22.03 -0.76
C HIS A 257 3.70 21.23 0.28
N TYR A 258 4.77 21.79 0.79
CA TYR A 258 5.53 21.29 1.94
C TYR A 258 6.38 22.43 2.52
N ASN A 259 6.57 22.50 3.83
CA ASN A 259 7.42 23.51 4.50
C ASN A 259 7.14 24.94 4.01
N ASP A 260 5.88 25.34 3.88
CA ASP A 260 5.45 26.63 3.31
C ASP A 260 5.95 26.91 1.88
N LYS A 261 6.40 25.89 1.17
CA LYS A 261 6.82 25.98 -0.23
C LYS A 261 5.80 25.29 -1.14
N GLN A 262 5.70 25.82 -2.35
CA GLN A 262 4.96 25.17 -3.43
C GLN A 262 5.93 24.43 -4.35
N CYS A 263 5.54 23.26 -4.81
CA CYS A 263 6.21 22.53 -5.88
C CYS A 263 5.25 22.22 -7.02
N THR A 264 5.77 22.21 -8.23
CA THR A 264 5.02 21.78 -9.43
C THR A 264 5.71 20.57 -10.01
N LEU A 265 4.93 19.47 -10.13
CA LEU A 265 5.41 18.20 -10.66
C LEU A 265 4.81 18.01 -12.05
N ASP A 266 5.66 17.93 -13.07
CA ASP A 266 5.23 17.77 -14.46
C ASP A 266 5.34 16.30 -14.86
N THR A 267 4.21 15.71 -15.26
CA THR A 267 4.17 14.32 -15.71
C THR A 267 4.60 14.15 -17.16
N ALA A 268 4.81 15.25 -17.91
CA ALA A 268 5.08 15.30 -19.35
C ALA A 268 3.95 14.69 -20.20
N GLU A 269 3.31 13.63 -19.74
CA GLU A 269 2.17 12.98 -20.36
C GLU A 269 1.06 12.74 -19.32
N LYS A 270 -0.18 12.62 -19.80
CA LYS A 270 -1.31 12.25 -18.96
C LYS A 270 -1.10 10.85 -18.37
N MET A 271 -1.38 10.71 -17.11
CA MET A 271 -1.26 9.43 -16.43
C MET A 271 -2.39 8.48 -16.84
N LYS A 272 -2.08 7.21 -16.98
CA LYS A 272 -3.01 6.15 -17.39
C LYS A 272 -3.43 5.28 -16.21
N GLU A 273 -4.53 4.58 -16.36
CA GLU A 273 -4.98 3.57 -15.40
C GLU A 273 -3.88 2.56 -15.08
N GLY A 274 -3.75 2.19 -13.80
CA GLY A 274 -2.76 1.23 -13.33
C GLY A 274 -1.30 1.63 -13.55
N LYS A 275 -1.05 2.94 -13.75
CA LYS A 275 0.30 3.46 -13.95
C LYS A 275 0.69 4.42 -12.83
N TYR A 276 1.99 4.44 -12.49
CA TYR A 276 2.53 5.44 -11.58
C TYR A 276 3.61 6.30 -12.21
N LYS A 277 3.78 7.49 -11.67
CA LYS A 277 4.91 8.38 -11.92
C LYS A 277 5.57 8.74 -10.59
N ARG A 278 6.91 8.66 -10.56
CA ARG A 278 7.70 9.04 -9.40
C ARG A 278 8.38 10.38 -9.61
N PHE A 279 8.33 11.23 -8.60
CA PHE A 279 9.00 12.53 -8.56
C PHE A 279 9.96 12.59 -7.38
N VAL A 280 11.09 13.24 -7.60
CA VAL A 280 12.06 13.59 -6.56
C VAL A 280 12.16 15.10 -6.54
N VAL A 281 11.72 15.72 -5.45
CA VAL A 281 11.69 17.17 -5.27
C VAL A 281 12.97 17.59 -4.54
N ASP A 282 13.63 18.63 -5.00
CA ASP A 282 14.83 19.24 -4.38
C ASP A 282 15.91 18.23 -3.97
N GLY A 283 16.11 17.19 -4.81
CA GLY A 283 17.09 16.14 -4.56
C GLY A 283 16.66 15.04 -3.59
N GLY A 284 15.47 15.15 -2.96
CA GLY A 284 14.95 14.17 -2.02
C GLY A 284 15.80 14.01 -0.76
N TYR A 285 16.03 12.76 -0.33
CA TYR A 285 16.85 12.48 0.87
C TYR A 285 18.29 12.96 0.71
N LYS A 286 18.79 13.62 1.74
CA LYS A 286 20.21 13.98 1.90
C LYS A 286 20.72 13.67 3.31
N GLU A 287 22.01 13.49 3.44
CA GLU A 287 22.71 13.35 4.72
C GLU A 287 23.63 14.54 4.94
N VAL A 288 23.59 15.11 6.13
CA VAL A 288 24.37 16.30 6.51
C VAL A 288 25.06 16.02 7.82
N THR A 289 26.39 16.14 7.85
CA THR A 289 27.13 16.20 9.10
C THR A 289 27.03 17.62 9.66
N HIS A 290 26.47 17.76 10.86
CA HIS A 290 26.30 19.04 11.53
C HIS A 290 27.09 19.05 12.85
N HIS A 291 27.98 19.99 12.96
CA HIS A 291 28.70 20.24 14.20
C HIS A 291 27.77 20.97 15.18
N LEU A 292 27.18 20.19 16.10
CA LEU A 292 26.17 20.70 17.01
C LEU A 292 26.79 21.56 18.10
N GLN A 293 26.29 22.79 18.25
CA GLN A 293 26.78 23.76 19.24
C GLN A 293 25.62 24.35 20.04
N VAL A 294 25.91 24.77 21.25
CA VAL A 294 24.99 25.61 22.03
C VAL A 294 24.79 26.92 21.29
N GLY A 295 23.55 27.28 21.05
CA GLY A 295 23.20 28.47 20.26
C GLY A 295 22.76 28.14 18.82
N ASP A 296 22.87 26.91 18.36
CA ASP A 296 22.31 26.52 17.07
C ASP A 296 20.78 26.64 17.08
N TYR A 297 20.22 27.02 15.94
CA TYR A 297 18.78 27.23 15.79
C TYR A 297 18.08 25.97 15.30
N TYR A 298 16.95 25.66 15.92
CA TYR A 298 16.04 24.57 15.55
C TYR A 298 14.77 25.12 14.96
N TYR A 299 14.42 24.66 13.75
CA TYR A 299 13.30 25.16 12.97
C TYR A 299 12.11 24.20 12.94
N ALA A 300 10.92 24.74 12.63
CA ALA A 300 9.67 23.98 12.57
C ALA A 300 9.69 22.81 11.57
N ASP A 301 10.48 22.93 10.50
CA ASP A 301 10.70 21.84 9.51
C ASP A 301 11.72 20.79 9.99
N GLY A 302 12.15 20.87 11.24
CA GLY A 302 13.15 19.96 11.83
C GLY A 302 14.58 20.27 11.44
N SER A 303 14.86 21.29 10.63
CA SER A 303 16.24 21.66 10.28
C SER A 303 16.99 22.28 11.47
N VAL A 304 18.31 22.05 11.50
CA VAL A 304 19.24 22.64 12.48
C VAL A 304 20.26 23.47 11.72
N VAL A 305 20.41 24.72 12.12
CA VAL A 305 21.32 25.68 11.47
C VAL A 305 22.26 26.29 12.50
N SER A 306 23.53 26.43 12.14
CA SER A 306 24.54 27.02 13.03
C SER A 306 24.16 28.45 13.42
N GLY A 307 24.18 28.74 14.71
CA GLY A 307 23.97 30.08 15.25
C GLY A 307 24.99 31.12 14.80
N ASN A 308 26.12 30.68 14.24
CA ASN A 308 27.18 31.55 13.73
C ASN A 308 27.01 31.93 12.25
N GLU A 309 26.12 31.24 11.49
CA GLU A 309 26.08 31.37 10.04
C GLU A 309 24.90 32.19 9.49
N ALA A 310 23.83 32.39 10.24
CA ALA A 310 22.66 33.10 9.74
C ALA A 310 21.89 33.83 10.84
N GLU A 311 21.35 35.01 10.52
CA GLU A 311 20.21 35.50 11.29
C GLU A 311 19.07 34.49 11.09
N PRO A 312 18.51 33.93 12.19
CA PRO A 312 17.41 33.00 12.07
C PRO A 312 16.25 33.70 11.33
N ALA A 313 15.65 33.01 10.39
CA ALA A 313 14.36 33.42 9.85
C ALA A 313 13.39 33.41 11.05
N LYS A 314 13.03 34.58 11.58
CA LYS A 314 12.37 34.73 12.87
C LYS A 314 11.03 33.97 12.97
N ASP A 315 10.40 33.70 11.83
CA ASP A 315 9.04 33.17 11.79
C ASP A 315 8.98 31.64 11.93
N ASN A 316 10.07 30.90 11.68
CA ASN A 316 10.10 29.44 11.68
C ASN A 316 11.06 28.82 12.70
N CYS A 317 11.81 29.64 13.45
CA CYS A 317 12.67 29.15 14.52
C CYS A 317 11.82 28.86 15.77
N ILE A 318 11.81 27.58 16.19
CA ILE A 318 11.01 27.11 17.32
C ILE A 318 11.86 26.78 18.55
N GLY A 319 13.19 26.83 18.42
CA GLY A 319 14.07 26.54 19.55
C GLY A 319 15.54 26.85 19.29
N ILE A 320 16.32 26.81 20.35
CA ILE A 320 17.76 26.99 20.33
C ILE A 320 18.39 25.82 21.09
N VAL A 321 19.46 25.26 20.56
CA VAL A 321 20.24 24.21 21.23
C VAL A 321 20.88 24.79 22.49
N CYS A 322 20.49 24.31 23.65
CA CYS A 322 20.98 24.77 24.94
C CYS A 322 21.99 23.82 25.59
N TRP A 323 22.14 22.63 25.06
CA TRP A 323 23.08 21.62 25.58
C TRP A 323 23.51 20.68 24.44
N VAL A 324 24.80 20.31 24.47
CA VAL A 324 25.37 19.28 23.58
C VAL A 324 26.09 18.26 24.45
N GLY A 325 25.76 17.01 24.32
CA GLY A 325 26.35 15.90 25.07
C GLY A 325 25.31 14.84 25.48
N ASN A 326 25.78 13.68 25.87
CA ASN A 326 24.96 12.57 26.33
C ASN A 326 25.56 12.03 27.66
N PRO A 327 24.76 11.87 28.73
CA PRO A 327 23.32 12.21 28.81
C PRO A 327 23.03 13.70 29.02
N MET A 328 21.88 14.18 28.58
CA MET A 328 21.41 15.53 28.89
C MET A 328 21.24 15.70 30.40
N PRO A 329 21.78 16.78 31.01
CA PRO A 329 21.59 17.02 32.44
C PRO A 329 20.13 17.14 32.82
N SER A 330 19.70 16.41 33.83
CA SER A 330 18.28 16.41 34.31
C SER A 330 17.81 17.78 34.79
N VAL A 331 18.70 18.67 35.14
CA VAL A 331 18.41 20.05 35.59
C VAL A 331 17.85 20.90 34.42
N LEU A 332 18.45 20.79 33.22
CA LEU A 332 18.00 21.53 32.04
C LEU A 332 16.59 21.10 31.59
N TYR A 333 16.26 19.84 31.75
CA TYR A 333 14.93 19.35 31.43
C TYR A 333 13.83 19.92 32.34
N LYS A 334 14.15 20.16 33.63
CA LYS A 334 13.19 20.75 34.57
C LYS A 334 12.94 22.23 34.29
N ASP A 335 13.96 22.96 33.87
CA ASP A 335 13.85 24.39 33.61
C ASP A 335 13.08 24.69 32.30
N VAL A 336 13.18 23.81 31.30
CA VAL A 336 12.41 23.92 30.05
C VAL A 336 10.95 23.48 30.22
N ALA A 337 10.71 22.51 31.08
CA ALA A 337 9.34 22.02 31.37
C ALA A 337 8.56 22.90 32.36
N GLY A 338 9.20 23.83 33.02
CA GLY A 338 8.63 24.67 34.07
C GLY A 338 8.09 26.03 33.62
N THR A 339 8.18 26.37 32.35
CA THR A 339 7.59 27.61 31.81
C THR A 339 6.32 27.27 31.05
N PRO A 340 5.11 27.74 31.55
CA PRO A 340 3.87 27.61 30.80
C PRO A 340 3.86 28.50 29.58
#